data_0803069ce0432a034664e8ab04126e2b
#
_entry.id   0803069ce0432a034664e8ab04126e2b
#
_cell.length_a   1.000
_cell.length_b   1.000
_cell.length_c   1.000
_cell.angle_alpha   90.00
_cell.angle_beta   90.00
_cell.angle_gamma   90.00
#
_symmetry.space_group_name_H-M   'P 1'
#
loop_
_entity.id
_entity.type
_entity.pdbx_description
1 polymer ?
#
loop_
_entity_poly.entity_id
_entity_poly.type
_entity_poly.pdbx_seq_one_letter_code
_entity_poly.pdbx_strand_id
1 'polypeptide(L)'
;FQAEDGIRDLVRSRGLGDVYKRQHLFCPSATGTLFLLGTDRLGRDVLSRIIYGTRISLTVGLLGIIFSFIIGITIGGLAGYFGGWVDNLSQRAIEIIRSFPELPLWMALSASLPVTWSPILIYFGITIILGMLDWTGLARAVRSKLLSLREEDFALAAQLMGAKPQRIIARHLLPSFTSHLIASATLSIPSMILGETALSFLGLGLRPPITSWGVLLTEAQNMNAVELYPWIMTPVIPVIIVVLAFNFFGDGLRDAADPYR
;
A
#
# COMPACT_ATOMS: atom_id res chain seq x y z
N PHE A 1 -12.04 -7.03 -36.89
CA PHE A 1 -12.82 -7.08 -38.16
C PHE A 1 -13.22 -5.70 -38.66
N GLN A 2 -13.45 -4.70 -37.84
CA GLN A 2 -13.75 -3.32 -38.28
C GLN A 2 -12.50 -2.49 -38.63
N ALA A 3 -11.32 -2.90 -38.24
CA ALA A 3 -10.06 -2.20 -38.56
C ALA A 3 -9.65 -2.41 -40.05
N GLU A 4 -9.94 -3.58 -40.62
CA GLU A 4 -9.62 -3.86 -42.03
C GLU A 4 -10.49 -3.11 -43.02
N ASP A 5 -11.75 -2.89 -42.70
CA ASP A 5 -12.65 -2.12 -43.58
C ASP A 5 -12.29 -0.63 -43.62
N GLY A 6 -11.82 -0.07 -42.47
CA GLY A 6 -11.31 1.29 -42.41
C GLY A 6 -10.03 1.51 -43.23
N ILE A 7 -9.18 0.49 -43.33
CA ILE A 7 -7.95 0.55 -44.15
C ILE A 7 -8.26 0.41 -45.63
N ARG A 8 -9.22 -0.42 -45.99
CA ARG A 8 -9.63 -0.58 -47.42
C ARG A 8 -10.29 0.66 -48.02
N ASP A 9 -11.07 1.40 -47.25
CA ASP A 9 -11.66 2.65 -47.69
C ASP A 9 -10.63 3.79 -47.87
N LEU A 10 -9.55 3.79 -47.08
CA LEU A 10 -8.46 4.76 -47.19
C LEU A 10 -7.64 4.60 -48.47
N VAL A 11 -7.52 3.38 -48.98
CA VAL A 11 -6.75 3.08 -50.22
C VAL A 11 -7.55 3.32 -51.46
N ARG A 12 -8.88 3.35 -51.41
CA ARG A 12 -9.76 3.33 -52.59
C ARG A 12 -10.23 4.70 -53.05
N SER A 13 -10.11 5.76 -52.32
CA SER A 13 -10.90 6.94 -52.59
C SER A 13 -10.19 8.26 -52.86
N ARG A 14 -8.89 8.47 -52.65
CA ARG A 14 -8.28 9.80 -52.93
C ARG A 14 -6.77 9.72 -53.09
N GLY A 15 -6.27 10.51 -54.04
CA GLY A 15 -4.85 10.57 -54.40
C GLY A 15 -3.90 10.87 -53.23
N LEU A 16 -2.65 10.49 -53.39
CA LEU A 16 -1.57 10.57 -52.41
C LEU A 16 -1.47 11.90 -51.64
N GLY A 17 -1.98 13.00 -52.18
CA GLY A 17 -1.96 14.32 -51.55
C GLY A 17 -2.87 14.48 -50.30
N ASP A 18 -3.94 13.69 -50.19
CA ASP A 18 -4.86 13.77 -49.04
C ASP A 18 -4.43 12.88 -47.85
N VAL A 19 -3.59 11.88 -48.11
CA VAL A 19 -3.06 10.98 -47.05
C VAL A 19 -2.14 11.74 -46.08
N TYR A 20 -1.38 12.71 -46.60
CA TYR A 20 -0.47 13.50 -45.76
C TYR A 20 -1.16 14.58 -44.92
N LYS A 21 -2.40 14.97 -45.27
CA LYS A 21 -3.14 16.01 -44.53
C LYS A 21 -3.88 15.46 -43.27
N ARG A 22 -3.96 14.15 -43.07
CA ARG A 22 -4.70 13.52 -41.98
C ARG A 22 -3.84 12.55 -41.18
N GLN A 23 -2.59 12.88 -40.95
CA GLN A 23 -1.76 12.12 -40.01
C GLN A 23 -2.13 12.49 -38.57
N HIS A 24 -3.28 12.00 -38.12
CA HIS A 24 -3.62 11.98 -36.69
C HIS A 24 -3.13 10.66 -36.12
N LEU A 25 -2.40 10.73 -35.01
CA LEU A 25 -1.92 9.53 -34.29
C LEU A 25 -3.11 8.68 -33.82
N PHE A 26 -4.26 9.31 -33.60
CA PHE A 26 -5.52 8.69 -33.22
C PHE A 26 -6.67 9.31 -34.00
N CYS A 27 -7.41 8.50 -34.76
CA CYS A 27 -8.61 8.91 -35.48
C CYS A 27 -9.81 8.08 -35.01
N PRO A 28 -10.47 8.44 -33.89
CA PRO A 28 -11.72 7.79 -33.52
C PRO A 28 -12.78 8.11 -34.56
N SER A 29 -13.69 7.16 -34.85
CA SER A 29 -14.88 7.44 -35.63
C SER A 29 -15.70 8.56 -34.98
N ALA A 30 -16.55 9.26 -35.70
CA ALA A 30 -17.35 10.38 -35.18
C ALA A 30 -18.20 10.03 -33.92
N THR A 31 -18.48 8.75 -33.72
CA THR A 31 -19.21 8.19 -32.58
C THR A 31 -18.34 7.34 -31.64
N GLY A 32 -17.04 7.20 -31.92
CA GLY A 32 -16.13 6.37 -31.16
C GLY A 32 -15.54 7.08 -29.94
N THR A 33 -15.46 6.39 -28.83
CA THR A 33 -14.72 6.85 -27.66
C THR A 33 -13.28 6.39 -27.73
N LEU A 34 -12.32 7.30 -27.48
CA LEU A 34 -10.89 6.97 -27.41
C LEU A 34 -10.51 6.57 -25.99
N PHE A 35 -10.01 5.36 -25.81
CA PHE A 35 -9.47 4.86 -24.55
C PHE A 35 -7.94 4.87 -24.61
N LEU A 36 -7.29 5.80 -23.88
CA LEU A 36 -5.83 6.03 -23.95
C LEU A 36 -4.98 4.81 -23.57
N LEU A 37 -5.41 4.03 -22.58
CA LEU A 37 -4.77 2.79 -22.16
C LEU A 37 -5.59 1.53 -22.52
N GLY A 38 -6.45 1.64 -23.53
CA GLY A 38 -7.32 0.54 -23.92
C GLY A 38 -8.43 0.24 -22.93
N THR A 39 -9.11 -0.89 -23.16
CA THR A 39 -10.23 -1.36 -22.33
C THR A 39 -9.91 -2.70 -21.69
N ASP A 40 -10.57 -3.00 -20.56
CA ASP A 40 -10.59 -4.32 -19.99
C ASP A 40 -11.51 -5.27 -20.80
N ARG A 41 -11.62 -6.53 -20.37
CA ARG A 41 -12.45 -7.55 -21.02
C ARG A 41 -13.95 -7.20 -21.06
N LEU A 42 -14.40 -6.28 -20.22
CA LEU A 42 -15.79 -5.80 -20.16
C LEU A 42 -15.98 -4.47 -20.91
N GLY A 43 -14.98 -4.01 -21.65
CA GLY A 43 -15.04 -2.75 -22.41
C GLY A 43 -14.90 -1.49 -21.54
N ARG A 44 -14.45 -1.60 -20.27
CA ARG A 44 -14.30 -0.46 -19.36
C ARG A 44 -12.94 0.18 -19.55
N ASP A 45 -12.86 1.51 -19.49
CA ASP A 45 -11.61 2.27 -19.62
C ASP A 45 -10.60 1.95 -18.52
N VAL A 46 -9.44 1.44 -18.93
CA VAL A 46 -8.36 1.05 -18.00
C VAL A 46 -7.75 2.27 -17.31
N LEU A 47 -7.54 3.39 -18.01
CA LEU A 47 -6.96 4.60 -17.43
C LEU A 47 -7.84 5.16 -16.31
N SER A 48 -9.13 5.32 -16.56
CA SER A 48 -10.08 5.78 -15.53
C SER A 48 -10.07 4.86 -14.31
N ARG A 49 -10.06 3.55 -14.53
CA ARG A 49 -10.03 2.58 -13.44
C ARG A 49 -8.73 2.62 -12.64
N ILE A 50 -7.59 2.87 -13.28
CA ILE A 50 -6.30 3.07 -12.58
C ILE A 50 -6.40 4.31 -11.67
N ILE A 51 -6.89 5.44 -12.20
CA ILE A 51 -7.03 6.69 -11.43
C ILE A 51 -8.00 6.51 -10.26
N TYR A 52 -9.17 5.92 -10.48
CA TYR A 52 -10.12 5.63 -9.40
C TYR A 52 -9.59 4.61 -8.41
N GLY A 53 -8.88 3.59 -8.87
CA GLY A 53 -8.25 2.56 -8.05
C GLY A 53 -7.18 3.11 -7.11
N THR A 54 -6.52 4.21 -7.48
CA THR A 54 -5.54 4.91 -6.65
C THR A 54 -6.10 5.25 -5.27
N ARG A 55 -7.35 5.70 -5.19
CA ARG A 55 -7.99 6.06 -3.91
C ARG A 55 -8.01 4.87 -2.95
N ILE A 56 -8.41 3.71 -3.45
CA ILE A 56 -8.52 2.50 -2.63
C ILE A 56 -7.13 2.00 -2.23
N SER A 57 -6.23 1.83 -3.19
CA SER A 57 -4.89 1.32 -2.90
C SER A 57 -4.10 2.22 -1.94
N LEU A 58 -4.17 3.56 -2.10
CA LEU A 58 -3.50 4.49 -1.18
C LEU A 58 -4.17 4.52 0.21
N THR A 59 -5.51 4.50 0.28
CA THR A 59 -6.19 4.55 1.57
C THR A 59 -6.02 3.26 2.37
N VAL A 60 -5.92 2.09 1.75
CA VAL A 60 -5.54 0.84 2.44
C VAL A 60 -4.17 0.99 3.08
N GLY A 61 -3.19 1.48 2.30
CA GLY A 61 -1.84 1.72 2.82
C GLY A 61 -1.81 2.67 4.00
N LEU A 62 -2.47 3.84 3.88
CA LEU A 62 -2.49 4.85 4.93
C LEU A 62 -3.24 4.39 6.19
N LEU A 63 -4.41 3.77 6.05
CA LEU A 63 -5.18 3.28 7.20
C LEU A 63 -4.49 2.08 7.86
N GLY A 64 -3.92 1.17 7.08
CA GLY A 64 -3.16 0.03 7.59
C GLY A 64 -1.99 0.46 8.45
N ILE A 65 -1.23 1.48 7.99
CA ILE A 65 -0.10 2.01 8.77
C ILE A 65 -0.56 2.69 10.07
N ILE A 66 -1.68 3.40 10.08
CA ILE A 66 -2.23 4.02 11.30
C ILE A 66 -2.52 2.93 12.35
N PHE A 67 -3.18 1.83 11.98
CA PHE A 67 -3.42 0.70 12.88
C PHE A 67 -2.11 0.07 13.37
N SER A 68 -1.19 -0.21 12.46
CA SER A 68 0.12 -0.77 12.79
C SER A 68 0.89 0.12 13.77
N PHE A 69 0.89 1.44 13.55
CA PHE A 69 1.59 2.39 14.40
C PHE A 69 0.98 2.52 15.79
N ILE A 70 -0.34 2.58 15.91
CA ILE A 70 -1.02 2.64 17.20
C ILE A 70 -0.63 1.41 18.03
N ILE A 71 -0.72 0.21 17.45
CA ILE A 71 -0.41 -1.05 18.14
C ILE A 71 1.10 -1.13 18.43
N GLY A 72 1.95 -0.87 17.44
CA GLY A 72 3.40 -0.99 17.55
C GLY A 72 4.02 -0.03 18.57
N ILE A 73 3.59 1.24 18.56
CA ILE A 73 4.04 2.24 19.53
C ILE A 73 3.53 1.89 20.93
N THR A 74 2.29 1.45 21.06
CA THR A 74 1.71 1.11 22.37
C THR A 74 2.41 -0.09 22.96
N ILE A 75 2.48 -1.22 22.24
CA ILE A 75 3.09 -2.45 22.75
C ILE A 75 4.61 -2.27 22.92
N GLY A 76 5.29 -1.71 21.91
CA GLY A 76 6.72 -1.44 21.98
C GLY A 76 7.09 -0.45 23.08
N GLY A 77 6.24 0.58 23.26
CA GLY A 77 6.39 1.58 24.33
C GLY A 77 6.27 0.96 25.73
N LEU A 78 5.24 0.17 25.96
CA LEU A 78 5.04 -0.53 27.23
C LEU A 78 6.16 -1.55 27.49
N ALA A 79 6.50 -2.37 26.51
CA ALA A 79 7.57 -3.37 26.62
C ALA A 79 8.92 -2.72 26.91
N GLY A 80 9.28 -1.65 26.21
CA GLY A 80 10.56 -0.95 26.38
C GLY A 80 10.65 -0.18 27.70
N TYR A 81 9.55 0.41 28.17
CA TYR A 81 9.55 1.17 29.41
C TYR A 81 9.53 0.28 30.65
N PHE A 82 8.58 -0.66 30.75
CA PHE A 82 8.42 -1.50 31.93
C PHE A 82 9.42 -2.66 31.97
N GLY A 83 9.79 -3.22 30.82
CA GLY A 83 10.68 -4.39 30.77
C GLY A 83 10.06 -5.63 31.41
N GLY A 84 10.91 -6.53 31.90
CA GLY A 84 10.51 -7.69 32.66
C GLY A 84 9.48 -8.60 32.00
N TRP A 85 8.38 -8.94 32.67
CA TRP A 85 7.37 -9.84 32.12
C TRP A 85 6.56 -9.23 30.98
N VAL A 86 6.33 -7.90 31.00
CA VAL A 86 5.61 -7.19 29.93
C VAL A 86 6.40 -7.31 28.63
N ASP A 87 7.71 -7.12 28.72
CA ASP A 87 8.60 -7.27 27.58
C ASP A 87 8.64 -8.71 27.09
N ASN A 88 8.85 -9.67 27.98
CA ASN A 88 8.89 -11.09 27.62
C ASN A 88 7.60 -11.53 26.92
N LEU A 89 6.43 -11.17 27.44
CA LEU A 89 5.15 -11.51 26.83
C LEU A 89 4.99 -10.88 25.44
N SER A 90 5.35 -9.60 25.33
CA SER A 90 5.29 -8.88 24.05
C SER A 90 6.22 -9.51 23.01
N GLN A 91 7.46 -9.87 23.39
CA GLN A 91 8.39 -10.52 22.46
C GLN A 91 7.90 -11.92 22.04
N ARG A 92 7.32 -12.70 22.95
CA ARG A 92 6.74 -14.00 22.60
C ARG A 92 5.58 -13.87 21.62
N ALA A 93 4.69 -12.89 21.83
CA ALA A 93 3.61 -12.63 20.88
C ALA A 93 4.16 -12.26 19.47
N ILE A 94 5.18 -11.41 19.42
CA ILE A 94 5.85 -11.04 18.17
C ILE A 94 6.52 -12.27 17.52
N GLU A 95 7.22 -13.10 18.27
CA GLU A 95 7.86 -14.31 17.78
C GLU A 95 6.85 -15.29 17.17
N ILE A 96 5.71 -15.51 17.84
CA ILE A 96 4.62 -16.36 17.32
C ILE A 96 4.11 -15.81 15.99
N ILE A 97 3.79 -14.52 15.88
CA ILE A 97 3.29 -13.91 14.66
C ILE A 97 4.34 -14.04 13.53
N ARG A 98 5.60 -13.77 13.82
CA ARG A 98 6.69 -13.80 12.83
C ARG A 98 7.22 -15.21 12.51
N SER A 99 6.76 -16.24 13.21
CA SER A 99 7.07 -17.63 12.86
C SER A 99 6.37 -18.09 11.58
N PHE A 100 5.29 -17.42 11.22
CA PHE A 100 4.56 -17.69 9.98
C PHE A 100 5.11 -16.84 8.83
N PRO A 101 5.22 -17.41 7.61
CA PRO A 101 5.49 -16.59 6.43
C PRO A 101 4.36 -15.58 6.22
N GLU A 102 4.75 -14.33 5.97
CA GLU A 102 3.84 -13.17 5.97
C GLU A 102 2.70 -13.30 4.95
N LEU A 103 3.03 -13.57 3.69
CA LEU A 103 2.03 -13.72 2.62
C LEU A 103 1.02 -14.85 2.87
N PRO A 104 1.44 -16.10 3.21
CA PRO A 104 0.49 -17.17 3.58
C PRO A 104 -0.40 -16.82 4.76
N LEU A 105 0.13 -16.10 5.76
CA LEU A 105 -0.67 -15.66 6.91
C LEU A 105 -1.74 -14.65 6.49
N TRP A 106 -1.39 -13.64 5.69
CA TRP A 106 -2.35 -12.69 5.13
C TRP A 106 -3.42 -13.40 4.31
N MET A 107 -3.02 -14.35 3.46
CA MET A 107 -3.94 -15.14 2.62
C MET A 107 -4.93 -15.96 3.47
N ALA A 108 -4.45 -16.64 4.50
CA ALA A 108 -5.30 -17.43 5.38
C ALA A 108 -6.32 -16.57 6.13
N LEU A 109 -5.89 -15.44 6.66
CA LEU A 109 -6.77 -14.50 7.36
C LEU A 109 -7.77 -13.83 6.40
N SER A 110 -7.34 -13.41 5.23
CA SER A 110 -8.24 -12.83 4.22
C SER A 110 -9.27 -13.84 3.73
N ALA A 111 -8.87 -15.10 3.54
CA ALA A 111 -9.78 -16.19 3.16
C ALA A 111 -10.82 -16.50 4.24
N SER A 112 -10.57 -16.17 5.51
CA SER A 112 -11.52 -16.35 6.61
C SER A 112 -12.62 -15.28 6.65
N LEU A 113 -12.49 -14.18 5.90
CA LEU A 113 -13.50 -13.13 5.84
C LEU A 113 -14.77 -13.66 5.16
N PRO A 114 -15.97 -13.43 5.75
CA PRO A 114 -17.21 -13.93 5.19
C PRO A 114 -17.48 -13.34 3.80
N VAL A 115 -17.74 -14.21 2.83
CA VAL A 115 -18.06 -13.81 1.44
C VAL A 115 -19.35 -13.01 1.31
N THR A 116 -20.19 -13.06 2.34
CA THR A 116 -21.45 -12.31 2.43
C THR A 116 -21.28 -10.86 2.85
N TRP A 117 -20.07 -10.50 3.28
CA TRP A 117 -19.79 -9.11 3.67
C TRP A 117 -19.89 -8.17 2.47
N SER A 118 -20.36 -6.96 2.76
CA SER A 118 -20.33 -5.89 1.75
C SER A 118 -18.89 -5.58 1.34
N PRO A 119 -18.68 -5.10 0.11
CA PRO A 119 -17.33 -4.75 -0.36
C PRO A 119 -16.57 -3.80 0.57
N ILE A 120 -17.27 -2.87 1.21
CA ILE A 120 -16.68 -1.93 2.16
C ILE A 120 -16.21 -2.62 3.46
N LEU A 121 -16.94 -3.63 3.95
CA LEU A 121 -16.52 -4.42 5.11
C LEU A 121 -15.29 -5.27 4.79
N ILE A 122 -15.23 -5.84 3.59
CA ILE A 122 -14.04 -6.57 3.13
C ILE A 122 -12.84 -5.63 3.04
N TYR A 123 -13.03 -4.41 2.52
CA TYR A 123 -11.99 -3.38 2.49
C TYR A 123 -11.42 -3.11 3.89
N PHE A 124 -12.27 -2.85 4.88
CA PHE A 124 -11.81 -2.63 6.26
C PHE A 124 -11.21 -3.90 6.86
N GLY A 125 -11.78 -5.07 6.60
CA GLY A 125 -11.25 -6.35 7.07
C GLY A 125 -9.81 -6.58 6.61
N ILE A 126 -9.53 -6.41 5.32
CA ILE A 126 -8.17 -6.54 4.75
C ILE A 126 -7.24 -5.48 5.33
N THR A 127 -7.68 -4.23 5.41
CA THR A 127 -6.87 -3.14 5.98
C THR A 127 -6.47 -3.43 7.43
N ILE A 128 -7.39 -3.95 8.23
CA ILE A 128 -7.13 -4.35 9.62
C ILE A 128 -6.17 -5.53 9.67
N ILE A 129 -6.37 -6.57 8.86
CA ILE A 129 -5.47 -7.74 8.81
C ILE A 129 -4.03 -7.31 8.52
N LEU A 130 -3.83 -6.50 7.47
CA LEU A 130 -2.51 -6.00 7.12
C LEU A 130 -1.89 -5.19 8.28
N GLY A 131 -2.62 -4.22 8.83
CA GLY A 131 -2.15 -3.38 9.94
C GLY A 131 -1.90 -4.15 11.24
N MET A 132 -2.72 -5.18 11.53
CA MET A 132 -2.57 -6.01 12.73
C MET A 132 -1.38 -6.98 12.68
N LEU A 133 -0.75 -7.19 11.55
CA LEU A 133 0.41 -8.07 11.43
C LEU A 133 1.72 -7.29 11.29
N ASP A 134 1.68 -6.13 10.67
CA ASP A 134 2.87 -5.30 10.39
C ASP A 134 3.44 -4.60 11.66
N TRP A 135 2.65 -4.38 12.70
CA TRP A 135 3.08 -3.67 13.92
C TRP A 135 4.32 -4.28 14.62
N THR A 136 4.60 -5.54 14.37
CA THR A 136 5.64 -6.31 15.08
C THR A 136 7.05 -5.73 14.87
N GLY A 137 7.34 -5.25 13.66
CA GLY A 137 8.62 -4.60 13.32
C GLY A 137 8.79 -3.28 14.07
N LEU A 138 7.77 -2.43 14.01
CA LEU A 138 7.75 -1.15 14.70
C LEU A 138 7.84 -1.32 16.22
N ALA A 139 7.09 -2.26 16.79
CA ALA A 139 7.13 -2.52 18.24
C ALA A 139 8.54 -2.87 18.72
N ARG A 140 9.29 -3.69 17.99
CA ARG A 140 10.69 -3.99 18.32
C ARG A 140 11.58 -2.76 18.24
N ALA A 141 11.43 -1.93 17.22
CA ALA A 141 12.20 -0.70 17.07
C ALA A 141 11.91 0.29 18.20
N VAL A 142 10.64 0.53 18.51
CA VAL A 142 10.20 1.38 19.63
C VAL A 142 10.72 0.86 20.96
N ARG A 143 10.55 -0.44 21.22
CA ARG A 143 11.07 -1.10 22.42
C ARG A 143 12.58 -0.87 22.60
N SER A 144 13.36 -1.16 21.56
CA SER A 144 14.82 -1.01 21.61
C SER A 144 15.23 0.42 21.94
N LYS A 145 14.58 1.41 21.32
CA LYS A 145 14.84 2.83 21.60
C LYS A 145 14.43 3.21 23.02
N LEU A 146 13.27 2.78 23.50
CA LEU A 146 12.82 3.12 24.84
C LEU A 146 13.67 2.48 25.93
N LEU A 147 14.18 1.26 25.73
CA LEU A 147 15.12 0.63 26.65
C LEU A 147 16.39 1.47 26.87
N SER A 148 16.91 2.09 25.80
CA SER A 148 18.06 2.98 25.91
C SER A 148 17.66 4.33 26.53
N LEU A 149 16.61 4.97 26.03
CA LEU A 149 16.23 6.32 26.41
C LEU A 149 15.67 6.44 27.83
N ARG A 150 15.11 5.39 28.41
CA ARG A 150 14.58 5.43 29.78
C ARG A 150 15.67 5.60 30.84
N GLU A 151 16.91 5.30 30.51
CA GLU A 151 18.08 5.41 31.39
C GLU A 151 18.81 6.77 31.23
N GLU A 152 18.36 7.62 30.30
CA GLU A 152 18.89 8.96 30.10
C GLU A 152 18.45 9.92 31.23
N ASP A 153 19.30 10.91 31.51
CA ASP A 153 19.12 11.86 32.63
C ASP A 153 17.76 12.56 32.61
N PHE A 154 17.27 12.94 31.43
CA PHE A 154 15.97 13.62 31.33
C PHE A 154 14.79 12.72 31.67
N ALA A 155 14.90 11.42 31.42
CA ALA A 155 13.87 10.44 31.75
C ALA A 155 13.88 10.13 33.25
N LEU A 156 15.08 9.97 33.83
CA LEU A 156 15.27 9.78 35.25
C LEU A 156 14.82 11.03 36.06
N ALA A 157 15.15 12.23 35.60
CA ALA A 157 14.67 13.47 36.21
C ALA A 157 13.16 13.55 36.25
N ALA A 158 12.48 13.23 35.12
CA ALA A 158 11.03 13.20 35.05
C ALA A 158 10.42 12.17 36.02
N GLN A 159 11.06 11.02 36.18
CA GLN A 159 10.64 9.98 37.15
C GLN A 159 10.80 10.44 38.59
N LEU A 160 11.92 11.07 38.93
CA LEU A 160 12.19 11.62 40.26
C LEU A 160 11.21 12.75 40.63
N MET A 161 10.74 13.53 39.62
CA MET A 161 9.69 14.53 39.82
C MET A 161 8.29 13.92 39.96
N GLY A 162 8.14 12.59 39.97
CA GLY A 162 6.86 11.91 40.17
C GLY A 162 5.99 11.82 38.93
N ALA A 163 6.54 11.99 37.71
CA ALA A 163 5.77 11.86 36.49
C ALA A 163 5.28 10.40 36.31
N LYS A 164 4.02 10.23 35.89
CA LYS A 164 3.45 8.92 35.59
C LYS A 164 4.14 8.30 34.36
N PRO A 165 4.29 6.94 34.30
CA PRO A 165 4.90 6.24 33.18
C PRO A 165 4.36 6.66 31.80
N GLN A 166 3.05 6.77 31.67
CA GLN A 166 2.39 7.19 30.42
C GLN A 166 2.85 8.58 29.96
N ARG A 167 3.05 9.52 30.91
CA ARG A 167 3.54 10.86 30.63
C ARG A 167 5.00 10.84 30.22
N ILE A 168 5.82 10.02 30.86
CA ILE A 168 7.23 9.85 30.50
C ILE A 168 7.35 9.30 29.09
N ILE A 169 6.65 8.21 28.79
CA ILE A 169 6.64 7.61 27.45
C ILE A 169 6.19 8.62 26.40
N ALA A 170 4.97 9.17 26.55
CA ALA A 170 4.33 9.97 25.50
C ALA A 170 4.93 11.37 25.35
N ARG A 171 5.44 12.00 26.41
CA ARG A 171 5.86 13.41 26.40
C ARG A 171 7.39 13.60 26.42
N HIS A 172 8.13 12.60 26.82
CA HIS A 172 9.59 12.70 26.92
C HIS A 172 10.30 11.71 25.99
N LEU A 173 9.92 10.41 26.03
CA LEU A 173 10.64 9.39 25.28
C LEU A 173 10.25 9.35 23.79
N LEU A 174 8.94 9.26 23.47
CA LEU A 174 8.48 9.19 22.05
C LEU A 174 8.91 10.41 21.22
N PRO A 175 8.79 11.66 21.72
CA PRO A 175 9.22 12.82 20.95
C PRO A 175 10.71 12.83 20.60
N SER A 176 11.57 12.23 21.44
CA SER A 176 13.03 12.25 21.22
C SER A 176 13.48 11.42 20.01
N PHE A 177 12.62 10.54 19.46
CA PHE A 177 12.92 9.76 18.27
C PHE A 177 11.79 9.82 17.21
N THR A 178 11.00 10.86 17.23
CA THR A 178 9.90 11.09 16.27
C THR A 178 10.38 11.03 14.82
N SER A 179 11.58 11.50 14.51
CA SER A 179 12.21 11.42 13.19
C SER A 179 12.25 9.98 12.68
N HIS A 180 12.68 9.04 13.53
CA HIS A 180 12.70 7.62 13.20
C HIS A 180 11.30 7.06 12.99
N LEU A 181 10.32 7.49 13.81
CA LEU A 181 8.93 7.06 13.66
C LEU A 181 8.34 7.53 12.33
N ILE A 182 8.56 8.79 11.95
CA ILE A 182 8.09 9.36 10.69
C ILE A 182 8.70 8.61 9.50
N ALA A 183 10.02 8.40 9.50
CA ALA A 183 10.69 7.65 8.47
C ALA A 183 10.17 6.21 8.37
N SER A 184 10.00 5.52 9.51
CA SER A 184 9.44 4.18 9.55
C SER A 184 8.01 4.14 8.99
N ALA A 185 7.15 5.12 9.34
CA ALA A 185 5.79 5.22 8.82
C ALA A 185 5.80 5.32 7.29
N THR A 186 6.59 6.25 6.77
CA THR A 186 6.63 6.53 5.33
C THR A 186 7.14 5.32 4.54
N LEU A 187 8.17 4.64 5.04
CA LEU A 187 8.74 3.46 4.39
C LEU A 187 7.84 2.20 4.52
N SER A 188 6.92 2.16 5.49
CA SER A 188 5.98 1.05 5.64
C SER A 188 4.73 1.19 4.74
N ILE A 189 4.38 2.39 4.26
CA ILE A 189 3.24 2.60 3.36
C ILE A 189 3.33 1.75 2.08
N PRO A 190 4.48 1.73 1.35
CA PRO A 190 4.65 0.87 0.19
C PRO A 190 4.40 -0.62 0.47
N SER A 191 4.88 -1.13 1.61
CA SER A 191 4.67 -2.53 1.98
C SER A 191 3.20 -2.87 2.15
N MET A 192 2.41 -1.98 2.76
CA MET A 192 0.96 -2.14 2.90
C MET A 192 0.23 -2.13 1.54
N ILE A 193 0.63 -1.22 0.64
CA ILE A 193 0.07 -1.14 -0.72
C ILE A 193 0.40 -2.41 -1.50
N LEU A 194 1.64 -2.90 -1.42
CA LEU A 194 2.04 -4.15 -2.05
C LEU A 194 1.33 -5.35 -1.45
N GLY A 195 1.11 -5.38 -0.14
CA GLY A 195 0.34 -6.42 0.55
C GLY A 195 -1.10 -6.50 0.06
N GLU A 196 -1.82 -5.37 -0.01
CA GLU A 196 -3.17 -5.30 -0.60
C GLU A 196 -3.15 -5.75 -2.07
N THR A 197 -2.21 -5.21 -2.84
CA THR A 197 -2.10 -5.52 -4.27
C THR A 197 -1.87 -7.02 -4.48
N ALA A 198 -0.98 -7.65 -3.71
CA ALA A 198 -0.71 -9.09 -3.78
C ALA A 198 -1.94 -9.93 -3.40
N LEU A 199 -2.62 -9.59 -2.30
CA LEU A 199 -3.83 -10.30 -1.87
C LEU A 199 -4.96 -10.17 -2.92
N SER A 200 -5.18 -8.96 -3.43
CA SER A 200 -6.21 -8.71 -4.44
C SER A 200 -5.85 -9.37 -5.77
N PHE A 201 -4.59 -9.32 -6.19
CA PHE A 201 -4.09 -10.04 -7.36
C PHE A 201 -4.36 -11.53 -7.24
N LEU A 202 -4.10 -12.15 -6.10
CA LEU A 202 -4.34 -13.58 -5.85
C LEU A 202 -5.83 -13.94 -5.66
N GLY A 203 -6.75 -12.96 -5.75
CA GLY A 203 -8.18 -13.16 -5.63
C GLY A 203 -8.70 -13.33 -4.19
N LEU A 204 -7.83 -13.18 -3.20
CA LEU A 204 -8.16 -13.26 -1.77
C LEU A 204 -8.33 -11.90 -1.11
N GLY A 205 -8.07 -10.82 -1.87
CA GLY A 205 -8.20 -9.45 -1.42
C GLY A 205 -9.54 -8.81 -1.78
N LEU A 206 -9.46 -7.55 -2.18
CA LEU A 206 -10.60 -6.79 -2.66
C LEU A 206 -11.17 -7.40 -3.95
N ARG A 207 -12.48 -7.20 -4.15
CA ARG A 207 -13.21 -7.75 -5.31
C ARG A 207 -14.10 -6.68 -5.93
N PRO A 208 -14.45 -6.80 -7.22
CA PRO A 208 -15.47 -5.94 -7.81
C PRO A 208 -16.75 -5.91 -6.95
N PRO A 209 -17.44 -4.74 -6.83
CA PRO A 209 -17.27 -3.52 -7.62
C PRO A 209 -16.14 -2.58 -7.15
N ILE A 210 -15.46 -2.87 -6.02
CA ILE A 210 -14.32 -2.06 -5.59
C ILE A 210 -13.20 -2.20 -6.62
N THR A 211 -12.59 -1.07 -6.95
CA THR A 211 -11.46 -1.01 -7.87
C THR A 211 -10.21 -0.58 -7.11
N SER A 212 -9.20 -1.46 -7.06
CA SER A 212 -7.83 -1.17 -6.63
C SER A 212 -6.86 -1.60 -7.70
N TRP A 213 -5.59 -1.23 -7.59
CA TRP A 213 -4.58 -1.69 -8.55
C TRP A 213 -4.43 -3.21 -8.53
N GLY A 214 -4.51 -3.83 -7.34
CA GLY A 214 -4.49 -5.29 -7.21
C GLY A 214 -5.68 -5.97 -7.89
N VAL A 215 -6.88 -5.42 -7.75
CA VAL A 215 -8.09 -5.91 -8.43
C VAL A 215 -7.97 -5.78 -9.96
N LEU A 216 -7.36 -4.71 -10.45
CA LEU A 216 -7.12 -4.55 -11.90
C LEU A 216 -6.14 -5.61 -12.41
N LEU A 217 -5.09 -5.89 -11.65
CA LEU A 217 -4.07 -6.88 -12.01
C LEU A 217 -4.57 -8.33 -11.94
N THR A 218 -5.70 -8.62 -11.27
CA THR A 218 -6.28 -9.97 -11.24
C THR A 218 -6.59 -10.49 -12.65
N GLU A 219 -6.98 -9.61 -13.56
CA GLU A 219 -7.23 -10.00 -14.95
C GLU A 219 -5.96 -10.48 -15.68
N ALA A 220 -4.79 -10.03 -15.25
CA ALA A 220 -3.49 -10.42 -15.80
C ALA A 220 -2.99 -11.81 -15.35
N GLN A 221 -3.70 -12.48 -14.44
CA GLN A 221 -3.43 -13.90 -14.13
C GLN A 221 -3.74 -14.83 -15.31
N ASN A 222 -4.61 -14.41 -16.22
CA ASN A 222 -4.95 -15.19 -17.39
C ASN A 222 -4.00 -14.86 -18.55
N MET A 223 -3.12 -15.81 -18.88
CA MET A 223 -2.11 -15.64 -19.92
C MET A 223 -2.73 -15.28 -21.29
N ASN A 224 -3.87 -15.89 -21.63
CA ASN A 224 -4.58 -15.54 -22.88
C ASN A 224 -5.08 -14.09 -22.87
N ALA A 225 -5.48 -13.58 -21.69
CA ALA A 225 -5.89 -12.19 -21.57
C ALA A 225 -4.70 -11.24 -21.75
N VAL A 226 -3.53 -11.59 -21.22
CA VAL A 226 -2.30 -10.80 -21.39
C VAL A 226 -1.84 -10.80 -22.83
N GLU A 227 -1.94 -11.95 -23.53
CA GLU A 227 -1.59 -12.07 -24.93
C GLU A 227 -2.49 -11.21 -25.84
N LEU A 228 -3.81 -11.22 -25.60
CA LEU A 228 -4.78 -10.47 -26.39
C LEU A 228 -4.87 -8.99 -26.01
N TYR A 229 -4.65 -8.67 -24.72
CA TYR A 229 -4.83 -7.34 -24.15
C TYR A 229 -3.63 -6.96 -23.27
N PRO A 230 -2.41 -6.79 -23.83
CA PRO A 230 -1.19 -6.58 -23.01
C PRO A 230 -1.27 -5.33 -22.13
N TRP A 231 -2.11 -4.36 -22.47
CA TRP A 231 -2.31 -3.15 -21.68
C TRP A 231 -3.00 -3.39 -20.32
N ILE A 232 -3.58 -4.57 -20.05
CA ILE A 232 -4.11 -4.90 -18.72
C ILE A 232 -3.01 -5.00 -17.66
N MET A 233 -1.73 -5.05 -18.06
CA MET A 233 -0.58 -4.96 -17.15
C MET A 233 -0.23 -3.52 -16.74
N THR A 234 -0.82 -2.50 -17.37
CA THR A 234 -0.50 -1.10 -17.08
C THR A 234 -0.74 -0.67 -15.62
N PRO A 235 -1.65 -1.28 -14.81
CA PRO A 235 -1.76 -0.97 -13.39
C PRO A 235 -0.50 -1.26 -12.56
N VAL A 236 0.47 -2.01 -13.10
CA VAL A 236 1.80 -2.19 -12.47
C VAL A 236 2.56 -0.85 -12.40
N ILE A 237 2.38 0.01 -13.40
CA ILE A 237 3.12 1.28 -13.50
C ILE A 237 2.85 2.19 -12.29
N PRO A 238 1.60 2.53 -11.93
CA PRO A 238 1.34 3.35 -10.74
C PRO A 238 1.79 2.68 -9.44
N VAL A 239 1.75 1.36 -9.32
CA VAL A 239 2.29 0.65 -8.16
C VAL A 239 3.80 0.92 -8.03
N ILE A 240 4.56 0.75 -9.11
CA ILE A 240 6.01 1.02 -9.11
C ILE A 240 6.29 2.50 -8.77
N ILE A 241 5.59 3.42 -9.42
CA ILE A 241 5.78 4.87 -9.20
C ILE A 241 5.53 5.23 -7.74
N VAL A 242 4.46 4.73 -7.14
CA VAL A 242 4.10 5.04 -5.75
C VAL A 242 5.09 4.41 -4.77
N VAL A 243 5.51 3.17 -4.99
CA VAL A 243 6.55 2.52 -4.16
C VAL A 243 7.84 3.33 -4.19
N LEU A 244 8.31 3.73 -5.37
CA LEU A 244 9.52 4.55 -5.50
C LEU A 244 9.34 5.94 -4.86
N ALA A 245 8.19 6.59 -5.11
CA ALA A 245 7.91 7.91 -4.55
C ALA A 245 7.91 7.91 -3.02
N PHE A 246 7.28 6.94 -2.37
CA PHE A 246 7.29 6.83 -0.92
C PHE A 246 8.67 6.45 -0.35
N ASN A 247 9.47 5.63 -1.03
CA ASN A 247 10.84 5.35 -0.63
C ASN A 247 11.69 6.62 -0.66
N PHE A 248 11.70 7.35 -1.79
CA PHE A 248 12.44 8.63 -1.88
C PHE A 248 11.94 9.67 -0.88
N PHE A 249 10.63 9.76 -0.70
CA PHE A 249 10.03 10.68 0.28
C PHE A 249 10.41 10.31 1.71
N GLY A 250 10.39 9.02 2.05
CA GLY A 250 10.78 8.51 3.37
C GLY A 250 12.26 8.76 3.68
N ASP A 251 13.14 8.53 2.71
CA ASP A 251 14.56 8.82 2.84
C ASP A 251 14.81 10.34 3.00
N GLY A 252 14.13 11.17 2.21
CA GLY A 252 14.20 12.62 2.34
C GLY A 252 13.69 13.13 3.69
N LEU A 253 12.60 12.56 4.23
CA LEU A 253 12.11 12.89 5.57
C LEU A 253 13.08 12.46 6.67
N ARG A 254 13.70 11.29 6.52
CA ARG A 254 14.73 10.82 7.44
C ARG A 254 15.92 11.78 7.48
N ASP A 255 16.40 12.18 6.31
CA ASP A 255 17.51 13.10 6.17
C ASP A 255 17.19 14.51 6.74
N ALA A 256 15.99 15.01 6.49
CA ALA A 256 15.54 16.31 6.99
C ALA A 256 15.29 16.31 8.52
N ALA A 257 14.97 15.15 9.08
CA ALA A 257 14.67 15.00 10.50
C ALA A 257 15.90 14.60 11.34
N ASP A 258 17.07 14.43 10.72
CA ASP A 258 18.32 14.14 11.40
C ASP A 258 18.91 15.43 12.00
N PRO A 259 18.99 15.57 13.34
CA PRO A 259 19.50 16.78 13.99
C PRO A 259 21.03 16.93 13.92
N TYR A 260 21.74 15.94 13.35
CA TYR A 260 23.21 15.92 13.27
C TYR A 260 23.77 16.24 11.87
N ARG A 261 22.93 16.77 11.01
CA ARG A 261 23.34 17.24 9.69
C ARG A 261 23.49 18.74 9.61
#